data_5f068cae2ca36e00fe09ea513a9b696e
#
_entry.id   5f068cae2ca36e00fe09ea513a9b696e
#
_cell.length_a   1.000
_cell.length_b   1.000
_cell.length_c   1.000
_cell.angle_alpha   90.00
_cell.angle_beta   90.00
_cell.angle_gamma   90.00
#
_symmetry.space_group_name_H-M   'P 1'
#
loop_
_entity.id
_entity.type
_entity.pdbx_description
1 polymer ?
#
loop_
_entity_poly.entity_id
_entity_poly.type
_entity_poly.pdbx_seq_one_letter_code
_entity_poly.pdbx_strand_id
1 'polypeptide(L)'
;MTEKQLCAYNRLLEIDRKLTMIGHIAAVLEYDFETVMSKNGGEERSRQLSYLSSQMHEISTGKEIGQLLDTLSGITDATDEQKALVRVWKKHYEDEVLIPAKLVEDLSEAANTCQDKWFSARQDGNYKDFYPHLERLVNLKKESASITSRGRTLYDTLLDRNDAGYTGDQIAELFDGMQKTILDVVSQVENSGRQVTREEEAFLYLPYDIEKQKAFSHRILEDMGFEFDRSSIGIVAHPFTNILGGDDIRITTRFEDPNVTSQIYTIVHEGGHAIYEMGANNGSIKGTSLGQGESNTFHESQSRLWENLVARSPLFWEHYFPIFCDFFPEQTKGVKLETFMRAVNRVLRDDIRVNADEVTYGLHIILRFRLERELVDGNLKVKDLPEAWDAMSMELLGKKPDSIKSGVLQDVHWMCGLYGYFPSYALGNLINAQVWDSMAKDLDVDNILRTGNLVKIKDYLTDKYYRFGAIYSLAQMMERGTGKTLDSSHFDNYLRDKYRRLFG
;
A
#
# COMPACT_ATOMS: atom_id res chain seq x y z
N MET A 1 -8.92 35.40 -3.20
CA MET A 1 -10.08 35.17 -2.29
C MET A 1 -10.57 36.49 -1.72
N THR A 2 -11.88 36.66 -1.55
CA THR A 2 -12.48 37.76 -0.80
C THR A 2 -12.16 37.63 0.70
N GLU A 3 -12.34 38.71 1.48
CA GLU A 3 -12.13 38.69 2.94
C GLU A 3 -12.99 37.61 3.63
N LYS A 4 -14.26 37.47 3.21
CA LYS A 4 -15.17 36.43 3.70
C LYS A 4 -14.67 35.02 3.39
N GLN A 5 -14.17 34.79 2.18
CA GLN A 5 -13.59 33.50 1.80
C GLN A 5 -12.29 33.20 2.56
N LEU A 6 -11.45 34.19 2.79
CA LEU A 6 -10.21 34.02 3.59
C LEU A 6 -10.54 33.65 5.04
N CYS A 7 -11.54 34.31 5.64
CA CYS A 7 -12.01 33.95 6.99
C CYS A 7 -12.54 32.52 7.03
N ALA A 8 -13.36 32.12 6.06
CA ALA A 8 -13.88 30.75 5.96
C ALA A 8 -12.77 29.71 5.75
N TYR A 9 -11.78 30.02 4.92
CA TYR A 9 -10.63 29.15 4.71
C TYR A 9 -9.80 28.96 5.99
N ASN A 10 -9.49 30.05 6.71
CA ASN A 10 -8.73 29.97 7.95
C ASN A 10 -9.48 29.13 9.01
N ARG A 11 -10.81 29.25 9.06
CA ARG A 11 -11.62 28.42 9.96
C ARG A 11 -11.61 26.93 9.55
N LEU A 12 -11.70 26.63 8.27
CA LEU A 12 -11.60 25.25 7.76
C LEU A 12 -10.22 24.66 8.07
N LEU A 13 -9.15 25.42 7.88
CA LEU A 13 -7.78 25.01 8.20
C LEU A 13 -7.58 24.74 9.71
N GLU A 14 -8.21 25.54 10.58
CA GLU A 14 -8.20 25.31 12.02
C GLU A 14 -8.86 23.98 12.39
N ILE A 15 -10.01 23.68 11.78
CA ILE A 15 -10.73 22.42 11.98
C ILE A 15 -9.93 21.25 11.43
N ASP A 16 -9.33 21.39 10.26
CA ASP A 16 -8.46 20.39 9.63
C ASP A 16 -7.29 20.01 10.56
N ARG A 17 -6.58 20.99 11.07
CA ARG A 17 -5.48 20.77 12.05
C ARG A 17 -5.94 20.09 13.32
N LYS A 18 -7.14 20.44 13.81
CA LYS A 18 -7.72 19.79 14.99
C LYS A 18 -8.00 18.31 14.72
N LEU A 19 -8.60 17.98 13.58
CA LEU A 19 -8.88 16.59 13.23
C LEU A 19 -7.61 15.81 12.95
N THR A 20 -6.63 16.38 12.27
CA THR A 20 -5.30 15.77 12.08
C THR A 20 -4.67 15.44 13.43
N MET A 21 -4.73 16.35 14.41
CA MET A 21 -4.22 16.10 15.77
C MET A 21 -4.97 14.95 16.46
N ILE A 22 -6.31 14.89 16.36
CA ILE A 22 -7.10 13.80 16.94
C ILE A 22 -6.74 12.48 16.26
N GLY A 23 -6.53 12.47 14.95
CA GLY A 23 -6.06 11.30 14.20
C GLY A 23 -4.69 10.83 14.68
N HIS A 24 -3.75 11.72 14.91
CA HIS A 24 -2.44 11.37 15.47
C HIS A 24 -2.54 10.78 16.89
N ILE A 25 -3.46 11.27 17.74
CA ILE A 25 -3.71 10.67 19.06
C ILE A 25 -4.27 9.26 18.91
N ALA A 26 -5.20 9.03 17.97
CA ALA A 26 -5.71 7.70 17.68
C ALA A 26 -4.59 6.77 17.20
N ALA A 27 -3.72 7.24 16.31
CA ALA A 27 -2.57 6.49 15.81
C ALA A 27 -1.59 6.09 16.94
N VAL A 28 -1.36 6.95 17.95
CA VAL A 28 -0.58 6.56 19.14
C VAL A 28 -1.23 5.39 19.88
N LEU A 29 -2.55 5.43 20.05
CA LEU A 29 -3.30 4.37 20.72
C LEU A 29 -3.29 3.06 19.90
N GLU A 30 -3.37 3.13 18.59
CA GLU A 30 -3.27 1.98 17.68
C GLU A 30 -1.87 1.37 17.72
N TYR A 31 -0.83 2.20 17.65
CA TYR A 31 0.56 1.73 17.76
C TYR A 31 0.82 1.03 19.09
N ASP A 32 0.35 1.60 20.20
CA ASP A 32 0.47 0.99 21.51
C ASP A 32 -0.28 -0.35 21.59
N PHE A 33 -1.48 -0.44 20.99
CA PHE A 33 -2.27 -1.67 20.90
C PHE A 33 -1.51 -2.82 20.24
N GLU A 34 -0.83 -2.55 19.13
CA GLU A 34 -0.11 -3.56 18.35
C GLU A 34 1.28 -3.89 18.92
N THR A 35 1.85 -3.04 19.79
CA THR A 35 3.25 -3.17 20.21
C THR A 35 3.42 -3.52 21.70
N VAL A 36 2.98 -2.66 22.60
CA VAL A 36 3.33 -2.74 24.04
C VAL A 36 2.15 -2.87 24.97
N MET A 37 0.90 -2.76 24.49
CA MET A 37 -0.29 -2.83 25.31
C MET A 37 -0.41 -4.19 26.04
N SER A 38 -0.86 -4.16 27.28
CA SER A 38 -1.14 -5.39 28.04
C SER A 38 -2.31 -6.18 27.45
N LYS A 39 -2.26 -7.52 27.54
CA LYS A 39 -3.29 -8.42 26.99
C LYS A 39 -4.73 -8.09 27.40
N ASN A 40 -4.93 -7.57 28.61
CA ASN A 40 -6.25 -7.25 29.16
C ASN A 40 -6.72 -5.83 28.81
N GLY A 41 -5.90 -5.01 28.14
CA GLY A 41 -6.22 -3.63 27.80
C GLY A 41 -7.15 -3.45 26.60
N GLY A 42 -7.42 -4.49 25.82
CA GLY A 42 -8.09 -4.40 24.53
C GLY A 42 -9.49 -3.79 24.58
N GLU A 43 -10.33 -4.14 25.57
CA GLU A 43 -11.67 -3.58 25.70
C GLU A 43 -11.65 -2.06 25.97
N GLU A 44 -10.77 -1.62 26.87
CA GLU A 44 -10.61 -0.20 27.17
C GLU A 44 -10.07 0.57 25.98
N ARG A 45 -9.06 0.02 25.28
CA ARG A 45 -8.49 0.62 24.06
C ARG A 45 -9.54 0.77 22.95
N SER A 46 -10.38 -0.25 22.75
CA SER A 46 -11.48 -0.18 21.78
C SER A 46 -12.47 0.95 22.11
N ARG A 47 -12.78 1.17 23.40
CA ARG A 47 -13.64 2.30 23.82
C ARG A 47 -12.96 3.65 23.56
N GLN A 48 -11.66 3.78 23.84
CA GLN A 48 -10.90 5.00 23.59
C GLN A 48 -10.87 5.35 22.10
N LEU A 49 -10.56 4.39 21.23
CA LEU A 49 -10.54 4.58 19.77
C LEU A 49 -11.95 4.90 19.23
N SER A 50 -12.99 4.21 19.70
CA SER A 50 -14.38 4.49 19.33
C SER A 50 -14.81 5.91 19.72
N TYR A 51 -14.39 6.39 20.90
CA TYR A 51 -14.66 7.75 21.33
C TYR A 51 -14.01 8.78 20.40
N LEU A 52 -12.71 8.61 20.07
CA LEU A 52 -12.01 9.51 19.15
C LEU A 52 -12.64 9.49 17.74
N SER A 53 -12.97 8.32 17.23
CA SER A 53 -13.66 8.17 15.94
C SER A 53 -15.01 8.90 15.91
N SER A 54 -15.81 8.76 16.97
CA SER A 54 -17.08 9.48 17.11
C SER A 54 -16.89 10.99 17.12
N GLN A 55 -15.88 11.49 17.85
CA GLN A 55 -15.56 12.93 17.89
C GLN A 55 -15.10 13.45 16.53
N MET A 56 -14.30 12.68 15.80
CA MET A 56 -13.87 13.05 14.45
C MET A 56 -15.05 13.12 13.49
N HIS A 57 -15.93 12.12 13.52
CA HIS A 57 -17.12 12.08 12.68
C HIS A 57 -18.09 13.25 12.97
N GLU A 58 -18.37 13.55 14.25
CA GLU A 58 -19.22 14.67 14.65
C GLU A 58 -18.69 16.00 14.13
N ILE A 59 -17.37 16.22 14.21
CA ILE A 59 -16.74 17.44 13.73
C ILE A 59 -16.79 17.49 12.19
N SER A 60 -16.40 16.41 11.50
CA SER A 60 -16.26 16.39 10.03
C SER A 60 -17.59 16.47 9.29
N THR A 61 -18.71 16.01 9.91
CA THR A 61 -20.06 16.07 9.33
C THR A 61 -20.90 17.24 9.85
N GLY A 62 -20.31 18.09 10.70
CA GLY A 62 -21.00 19.23 11.30
C GLY A 62 -21.49 20.23 10.26
N LYS A 63 -22.65 20.88 10.54
CA LYS A 63 -23.25 21.90 9.64
C LYS A 63 -22.30 23.06 9.34
N GLU A 64 -21.38 23.38 10.23
CA GLU A 64 -20.36 24.42 10.05
C GLU A 64 -19.53 24.12 8.81
N ILE A 65 -19.12 22.86 8.60
CA ILE A 65 -18.31 22.46 7.46
C ILE A 65 -19.04 22.74 6.14
N GLY A 66 -20.31 22.33 6.02
CA GLY A 66 -21.11 22.62 4.82
C GLY A 66 -21.17 24.13 4.51
N GLN A 67 -21.40 24.98 5.51
CA GLN A 67 -21.45 26.44 5.34
C GLN A 67 -20.10 27.04 4.91
N LEU A 68 -18.98 26.51 5.46
CA LEU A 68 -17.63 26.90 5.05
C LEU A 68 -17.35 26.51 3.59
N LEU A 69 -17.69 25.27 3.21
CA LEU A 69 -17.50 24.76 1.84
C LEU A 69 -18.38 25.51 0.83
N ASP A 70 -19.62 25.86 1.18
CA ASP A 70 -20.48 26.71 0.36
C ASP A 70 -19.86 28.10 0.12
N THR A 71 -19.30 28.71 1.17
CA THR A 71 -18.60 30.00 1.09
C THR A 71 -17.34 29.92 0.22
N LEU A 72 -16.63 28.78 0.26
CA LEU A 72 -15.42 28.52 -0.49
C LEU A 72 -15.69 27.94 -1.89
N SER A 73 -16.96 27.74 -2.26
CA SER A 73 -17.31 27.25 -3.58
C SER A 73 -16.85 28.23 -4.67
N GLY A 74 -16.18 27.70 -5.72
CA GLY A 74 -15.77 28.47 -6.89
C GLY A 74 -14.60 29.45 -6.63
N ILE A 75 -13.79 29.27 -5.60
CA ILE A 75 -12.57 30.07 -5.42
C ILE A 75 -11.64 29.89 -6.61
N THR A 76 -11.29 30.99 -7.30
CA THR A 76 -10.36 31.00 -8.45
C THR A 76 -9.02 31.61 -8.09
N ASP A 77 -9.03 32.67 -7.31
CA ASP A 77 -7.83 33.37 -6.85
C ASP A 77 -7.35 32.80 -5.48
N ALA A 78 -6.69 31.63 -5.54
CA ALA A 78 -6.19 30.89 -4.39
C ALA A 78 -4.95 30.08 -4.76
N THR A 79 -4.09 29.79 -3.78
CA THR A 79 -2.91 28.91 -4.00
C THR A 79 -3.35 27.46 -4.24
N ASP A 80 -2.43 26.63 -4.74
CA ASP A 80 -2.71 25.20 -4.97
C ASP A 80 -3.05 24.48 -3.66
N GLU A 81 -2.36 24.81 -2.54
CA GLU A 81 -2.67 24.25 -1.22
C GLU A 81 -4.09 24.63 -0.78
N GLN A 82 -4.49 25.88 -1.00
CA GLN A 82 -5.83 26.36 -0.62
C GLN A 82 -6.92 25.64 -1.40
N LYS A 83 -6.72 25.48 -2.72
CA LYS A 83 -7.63 24.72 -3.57
C LYS A 83 -7.67 23.24 -3.19
N ALA A 84 -6.51 22.67 -2.87
CA ALA A 84 -6.39 21.28 -2.46
C ALA A 84 -7.14 21.00 -1.16
N LEU A 85 -6.96 21.81 -0.12
CA LEU A 85 -7.66 21.66 1.15
C LEU A 85 -9.20 21.70 0.96
N VAL A 86 -9.69 22.67 0.17
CA VAL A 86 -11.14 22.76 -0.13
C VAL A 86 -11.61 21.53 -0.92
N ARG A 87 -10.82 21.05 -1.90
CA ARG A 87 -11.15 19.84 -2.67
C ARG A 87 -11.24 18.60 -1.80
N VAL A 88 -10.25 18.37 -0.93
CA VAL A 88 -10.21 17.21 -0.02
C VAL A 88 -11.39 17.24 0.94
N TRP A 89 -11.62 18.38 1.58
CA TRP A 89 -12.75 18.55 2.50
C TRP A 89 -14.11 18.42 1.84
N LYS A 90 -14.26 18.97 0.62
CA LYS A 90 -15.52 18.87 -0.12
C LYS A 90 -15.85 17.42 -0.43
N LYS A 91 -14.87 16.65 -0.94
CA LYS A 91 -15.06 15.21 -1.23
C LYS A 91 -15.46 14.46 0.03
N HIS A 92 -14.67 14.63 1.10
CA HIS A 92 -14.92 13.94 2.37
C HIS A 92 -16.31 14.26 2.94
N TYR A 93 -16.63 15.54 3.08
CA TYR A 93 -17.92 16.00 3.63
C TYR A 93 -19.12 15.50 2.81
N GLU A 94 -19.05 15.65 1.50
CA GLU A 94 -20.15 15.22 0.62
C GLU A 94 -20.36 13.70 0.66
N ASP A 95 -19.30 12.90 0.76
CA ASP A 95 -19.41 11.45 0.85
C ASP A 95 -20.00 11.00 2.20
N GLU A 96 -19.59 11.63 3.31
CA GLU A 96 -20.07 11.29 4.65
C GLU A 96 -21.52 11.72 4.89
N VAL A 97 -21.91 12.92 4.45
CA VAL A 97 -23.26 13.48 4.71
C VAL A 97 -24.35 12.82 3.86
N LEU A 98 -23.99 12.29 2.68
CA LEU A 98 -24.95 11.62 1.80
C LEU A 98 -25.41 10.26 2.32
N ILE A 99 -24.58 9.57 3.11
CA ILE A 99 -24.88 8.21 3.58
C ILE A 99 -25.79 8.31 4.84
N PRO A 100 -26.99 7.71 4.82
CA PRO A 100 -27.86 7.72 6.00
C PRO A 100 -27.19 7.05 7.20
N ALA A 101 -27.36 7.63 8.41
CA ALA A 101 -26.79 7.10 9.64
C ALA A 101 -27.12 5.61 9.87
N LYS A 102 -28.35 5.19 9.53
CA LYS A 102 -28.75 3.78 9.62
C LYS A 102 -27.90 2.87 8.72
N LEU A 103 -27.56 3.32 7.51
CA LEU A 103 -26.71 2.55 6.60
C LEU A 103 -25.27 2.46 7.12
N VAL A 104 -24.77 3.52 7.78
CA VAL A 104 -23.44 3.50 8.44
C VAL A 104 -23.40 2.46 9.56
N GLU A 105 -24.46 2.44 10.42
CA GLU A 105 -24.60 1.42 11.47
C GLU A 105 -24.67 0.00 10.89
N ASP A 106 -25.50 -0.23 9.87
CA ASP A 106 -25.67 -1.53 9.22
C ASP A 106 -24.37 -2.02 8.56
N LEU A 107 -23.60 -1.13 7.93
CA LEU A 107 -22.29 -1.42 7.35
C LEU A 107 -21.29 -1.83 8.42
N SER A 108 -21.23 -1.11 9.54
CA SER A 108 -20.34 -1.41 10.65
C SER A 108 -20.66 -2.78 11.28
N GLU A 109 -21.95 -3.02 11.57
CA GLU A 109 -22.41 -4.31 12.11
C GLU A 109 -22.12 -5.48 11.15
N ALA A 110 -22.41 -5.28 9.86
CA ALA A 110 -22.18 -6.30 8.84
C ALA A 110 -20.69 -6.61 8.65
N ALA A 111 -19.81 -5.61 8.68
CA ALA A 111 -18.36 -5.81 8.57
C ALA A 111 -17.81 -6.59 9.77
N ASN A 112 -18.15 -6.16 11.01
CA ASN A 112 -17.72 -6.85 12.22
C ASN A 112 -18.20 -8.32 12.22
N THR A 113 -19.49 -8.55 11.92
CA THR A 113 -20.06 -9.90 11.86
C THR A 113 -19.39 -10.74 10.78
N CYS A 114 -19.16 -10.16 9.60
CA CYS A 114 -18.51 -10.84 8.47
C CYS A 114 -17.07 -11.25 8.83
N GLN A 115 -16.32 -10.38 9.49
CA GLN A 115 -14.95 -10.66 9.93
C GLN A 115 -14.89 -11.80 10.97
N ASP A 116 -15.77 -11.80 11.97
CA ASP A 116 -15.85 -12.88 12.96
C ASP A 116 -16.18 -14.22 12.31
N LYS A 117 -17.16 -14.23 11.38
CA LYS A 117 -17.55 -15.43 10.64
C LYS A 117 -16.46 -15.91 9.67
N TRP A 118 -15.74 -14.97 9.02
CA TRP A 118 -14.59 -15.31 8.20
C TRP A 118 -13.47 -15.97 8.99
N PHE A 119 -13.17 -15.47 10.19
CA PHE A 119 -12.15 -16.08 11.04
C PHE A 119 -12.47 -17.54 11.34
N SER A 120 -13.72 -17.84 11.70
CA SER A 120 -14.20 -19.20 11.93
C SER A 120 -14.15 -20.05 10.66
N ALA A 121 -14.67 -19.52 9.55
CA ALA A 121 -14.68 -20.20 8.24
C ALA A 121 -13.26 -20.51 7.73
N ARG A 122 -12.31 -19.61 7.98
CA ARG A 122 -10.90 -19.84 7.65
C ARG A 122 -10.28 -20.96 8.49
N GLN A 123 -10.66 -21.10 9.75
CA GLN A 123 -10.21 -22.22 10.59
C GLN A 123 -10.79 -23.56 10.12
N ASP A 124 -12.09 -23.60 9.86
CA ASP A 124 -12.84 -24.84 9.60
C ASP A 124 -12.89 -25.22 8.12
N GLY A 125 -12.62 -24.26 7.21
CA GLY A 125 -12.78 -24.45 5.77
C GLY A 125 -14.23 -24.42 5.31
N ASN A 126 -15.16 -23.83 6.09
CA ASN A 126 -16.59 -23.85 5.82
C ASN A 126 -17.07 -22.54 5.19
N TYR A 127 -17.04 -22.46 3.88
CA TYR A 127 -17.54 -21.31 3.13
C TYR A 127 -19.06 -21.19 3.14
N LYS A 128 -19.79 -22.33 3.22
CA LYS A 128 -21.25 -22.37 3.12
C LYS A 128 -21.94 -21.58 4.22
N ASP A 129 -21.44 -21.64 5.44
CA ASP A 129 -22.02 -20.93 6.57
C ASP A 129 -21.54 -19.47 6.63
N PHE A 130 -20.47 -19.15 5.93
CA PHE A 130 -19.86 -17.82 5.87
C PHE A 130 -20.47 -16.91 4.80
N TYR A 131 -20.69 -17.42 3.56
CA TYR A 131 -21.02 -16.56 2.43
C TYR A 131 -22.26 -15.66 2.61
N PRO A 132 -23.31 -16.02 3.38
CA PRO A 132 -24.46 -15.12 3.56
C PRO A 132 -24.10 -13.81 4.28
N HIS A 133 -23.08 -13.83 5.16
CA HIS A 133 -22.58 -12.64 5.84
C HIS A 133 -21.80 -11.73 4.88
N LEU A 134 -20.97 -12.32 4.01
CA LEU A 134 -20.29 -11.58 2.95
C LEU A 134 -21.28 -11.00 1.93
N GLU A 135 -22.32 -11.75 1.55
CA GLU A 135 -23.36 -11.27 0.62
C GLU A 135 -24.12 -10.07 1.20
N ARG A 136 -24.48 -10.09 2.51
CA ARG A 136 -25.07 -8.94 3.18
C ARG A 136 -24.15 -7.71 3.09
N LEU A 137 -22.86 -7.86 3.38
CA LEU A 137 -21.89 -6.78 3.35
C LEU A 137 -21.69 -6.22 1.93
N VAL A 138 -21.57 -7.09 0.90
CA VAL A 138 -21.50 -6.68 -0.50
C VAL A 138 -22.71 -5.83 -0.89
N ASN A 139 -23.95 -6.27 -0.54
CA ASN A 139 -25.16 -5.56 -0.87
C ASN A 139 -25.23 -4.17 -0.20
N LEU A 140 -24.86 -4.05 1.08
CA LEU A 140 -24.78 -2.77 1.77
C LEU A 140 -23.71 -1.84 1.16
N LYS A 141 -22.57 -2.38 0.73
CA LYS A 141 -21.56 -1.58 0.01
C LYS A 141 -22.05 -1.08 -1.34
N LYS A 142 -22.80 -1.89 -2.08
CA LYS A 142 -23.44 -1.50 -3.34
C LYS A 142 -24.47 -0.39 -3.10
N GLU A 143 -25.28 -0.49 -2.05
CA GLU A 143 -26.23 0.54 -1.65
C GLU A 143 -25.52 1.86 -1.33
N SER A 144 -24.48 1.83 -0.50
CA SER A 144 -23.64 2.99 -0.18
C SER A 144 -22.99 3.61 -1.42
N ALA A 145 -22.46 2.79 -2.33
CA ALA A 145 -21.89 3.25 -3.59
C ALA A 145 -22.94 3.90 -4.50
N SER A 146 -24.15 3.33 -4.56
CA SER A 146 -25.27 3.92 -5.35
C SER A 146 -25.62 5.33 -4.88
N ILE A 147 -25.66 5.56 -3.56
CA ILE A 147 -25.97 6.87 -2.96
C ILE A 147 -24.90 7.92 -3.31
N THR A 148 -23.62 7.53 -3.31
CA THR A 148 -22.50 8.45 -3.54
C THR A 148 -21.97 8.43 -4.97
N SER A 149 -22.64 7.75 -5.91
CA SER A 149 -22.14 7.46 -7.26
C SER A 149 -21.92 8.69 -8.14
N ARG A 150 -22.73 9.72 -7.99
CA ARG A 150 -22.67 10.94 -8.84
C ARG A 150 -22.61 10.61 -10.34
N GLY A 151 -23.31 9.54 -10.75
CA GLY A 151 -23.36 9.08 -12.14
C GLY A 151 -22.23 8.15 -12.59
N ARG A 152 -21.33 7.76 -11.69
CA ARG A 152 -20.32 6.72 -11.93
C ARG A 152 -20.93 5.32 -11.78
N THR A 153 -20.21 4.29 -12.26
CA THR A 153 -20.54 2.89 -11.94
C THR A 153 -20.39 2.63 -10.44
N LEU A 154 -20.98 1.55 -9.93
CA LEU A 154 -20.83 1.20 -8.52
C LEU A 154 -19.36 0.90 -8.20
N TYR A 155 -18.67 0.17 -9.11
CA TYR A 155 -17.27 -0.17 -8.92
C TYR A 155 -16.36 1.07 -8.96
N ASP A 156 -16.54 1.97 -9.91
CA ASP A 156 -15.77 3.22 -9.98
C ASP A 156 -15.99 4.11 -8.74
N THR A 157 -17.19 4.05 -8.14
CA THR A 157 -17.50 4.78 -6.91
C THR A 157 -16.72 4.22 -5.72
N LEU A 158 -16.62 2.89 -5.61
CA LEU A 158 -15.84 2.23 -4.56
C LEU A 158 -14.33 2.44 -4.75
N LEU A 159 -13.88 2.39 -6.01
CA LEU A 159 -12.51 2.65 -6.40
C LEU A 159 -12.07 4.08 -6.06
N ASP A 160 -12.88 5.08 -6.37
CA ASP A 160 -12.59 6.51 -6.12
C ASP A 160 -12.43 6.85 -4.63
N ARG A 161 -12.90 5.99 -3.72
CA ARG A 161 -12.68 6.15 -2.27
C ARG A 161 -11.23 5.85 -1.87
N ASN A 162 -10.56 4.98 -2.62
CA ASN A 162 -9.18 4.57 -2.37
C ASN A 162 -8.20 5.31 -3.30
N ASP A 163 -8.52 5.37 -4.60
CA ASP A 163 -7.66 5.89 -5.65
C ASP A 163 -8.45 6.78 -6.61
N ALA A 164 -8.56 8.04 -6.26
CA ALA A 164 -9.28 9.01 -7.08
C ALA A 164 -8.61 9.22 -8.45
N GLY A 165 -9.40 9.17 -9.51
CA GLY A 165 -8.98 9.57 -10.85
C GLY A 165 -8.77 8.42 -11.85
N TYR A 166 -8.99 7.17 -11.45
CA TYR A 166 -9.02 6.04 -12.37
C TYR A 166 -10.40 5.37 -12.37
N THR A 167 -10.79 4.82 -13.53
CA THR A 167 -11.99 3.97 -13.68
C THR A 167 -11.58 2.49 -13.71
N GLY A 168 -12.53 1.60 -13.40
CA GLY A 168 -12.31 0.16 -13.49
C GLY A 168 -11.90 -0.28 -14.90
N ASP A 169 -12.38 0.38 -15.96
CA ASP A 169 -12.00 0.08 -17.34
C ASP A 169 -10.54 0.48 -17.64
N GLN A 170 -10.11 1.66 -17.17
CA GLN A 170 -8.71 2.09 -17.31
C GLN A 170 -7.76 1.15 -16.56
N ILE A 171 -8.13 0.73 -15.35
CA ILE A 171 -7.33 -0.24 -14.59
C ILE A 171 -7.30 -1.61 -15.29
N ALA A 172 -8.42 -2.06 -15.86
CA ALA A 172 -8.45 -3.31 -16.61
C ALA A 172 -7.47 -3.31 -17.79
N GLU A 173 -7.41 -2.23 -18.57
CA GLU A 173 -6.46 -2.08 -19.68
C GLU A 173 -5.00 -2.12 -19.20
N LEU A 174 -4.67 -1.40 -18.11
CA LEU A 174 -3.34 -1.42 -17.51
C LEU A 174 -2.97 -2.84 -17.02
N PHE A 175 -3.91 -3.52 -16.40
CA PHE A 175 -3.70 -4.86 -15.84
C PHE A 175 -3.60 -5.94 -16.91
N ASP A 176 -4.27 -5.80 -18.05
CA ASP A 176 -4.12 -6.72 -19.17
C ASP A 176 -2.69 -6.66 -19.75
N GLY A 177 -2.12 -5.45 -19.88
CA GLY A 177 -0.71 -5.27 -20.24
C GLY A 177 0.23 -5.90 -19.21
N MET A 178 0.01 -5.59 -17.93
CA MET A 178 0.79 -6.13 -16.82
C MET A 178 0.75 -7.65 -16.76
N GLN A 179 -0.43 -8.27 -16.89
CA GLN A 179 -0.60 -9.73 -16.91
C GLN A 179 0.25 -10.38 -17.99
N LYS A 180 0.18 -9.86 -19.22
CA LYS A 180 0.95 -10.39 -20.35
C LYS A 180 2.44 -10.38 -20.02
N THR A 181 2.96 -9.27 -19.53
CA THR A 181 4.38 -9.14 -19.19
C THR A 181 4.78 -10.11 -18.09
N ILE A 182 3.98 -10.23 -17.03
CA ILE A 182 4.25 -11.16 -15.94
C ILE A 182 4.30 -12.61 -16.46
N LEU A 183 3.32 -13.05 -17.23
CA LEU A 183 3.28 -14.42 -17.75
C LEU A 183 4.45 -14.71 -18.70
N ASP A 184 4.88 -13.75 -19.52
CA ASP A 184 6.05 -13.89 -20.38
C ASP A 184 7.34 -14.03 -19.54
N VAL A 185 7.51 -13.22 -18.49
CA VAL A 185 8.68 -13.28 -17.59
C VAL A 185 8.69 -14.59 -16.80
N VAL A 186 7.55 -15.01 -16.26
CA VAL A 186 7.42 -16.31 -15.58
C VAL A 186 7.86 -17.45 -16.51
N SER A 187 7.33 -17.47 -17.74
CA SER A 187 7.68 -18.48 -18.74
C SER A 187 9.17 -18.45 -19.10
N GLN A 188 9.75 -17.26 -19.25
CA GLN A 188 11.18 -17.10 -19.49
C GLN A 188 12.03 -17.69 -18.35
N VAL A 189 11.69 -17.40 -17.10
CA VAL A 189 12.42 -17.89 -15.91
C VAL A 189 12.26 -19.40 -15.76
N GLU A 190 11.02 -19.92 -15.91
CA GLU A 190 10.76 -21.37 -15.84
C GLU A 190 11.57 -22.16 -16.89
N ASN A 191 11.69 -21.61 -18.10
CA ASN A 191 12.41 -22.26 -19.21
C ASN A 191 13.91 -22.02 -19.21
N SER A 192 14.43 -21.12 -18.36
CA SER A 192 15.85 -20.77 -18.35
C SER A 192 16.77 -21.89 -17.84
N GLY A 193 16.25 -22.80 -17.01
CA GLY A 193 17.02 -23.78 -16.27
C GLY A 193 17.96 -23.18 -15.21
N ARG A 194 17.81 -21.89 -14.89
CA ARG A 194 18.68 -21.13 -13.96
C ARG A 194 18.01 -20.82 -12.62
N GLN A 195 16.82 -21.36 -12.36
CA GLN A 195 16.23 -21.24 -11.03
C GLN A 195 17.10 -21.88 -9.98
N VAL A 196 17.18 -21.26 -8.81
CA VAL A 196 17.97 -21.81 -7.68
C VAL A 196 17.32 -23.08 -7.15
N THR A 197 18.16 -24.05 -6.80
CA THR A 197 17.75 -25.24 -6.08
C THR A 197 17.53 -24.92 -4.60
N ARG A 198 16.87 -25.83 -3.88
CA ARG A 198 16.70 -25.69 -2.41
C ARG A 198 18.03 -25.66 -1.67
N GLU A 199 19.04 -26.39 -2.16
CA GLU A 199 20.38 -26.36 -1.58
C GLU A 199 21.07 -25.02 -1.81
N GLU A 200 20.93 -24.44 -3.01
CA GLU A 200 21.53 -23.14 -3.34
C GLU A 200 20.92 -21.98 -2.55
N GLU A 201 19.63 -22.05 -2.21
CA GLU A 201 18.97 -21.00 -1.40
C GLU A 201 18.97 -21.28 0.11
N ALA A 202 19.49 -22.44 0.56
CA ALA A 202 19.43 -22.87 1.95
C ALA A 202 20.07 -21.86 2.93
N PHE A 203 21.07 -21.09 2.47
CA PHE A 203 21.69 -20.04 3.28
C PHE A 203 20.68 -18.99 3.76
N LEU A 204 19.60 -18.70 3.01
CA LEU A 204 18.59 -17.72 3.40
C LEU A 204 17.83 -18.14 4.67
N TYR A 205 17.78 -19.43 4.97
CA TYR A 205 17.00 -20.04 6.04
C TYR A 205 17.87 -20.51 7.23
N LEU A 206 19.14 -20.14 7.26
CA LEU A 206 20.01 -20.41 8.41
C LEU A 206 19.66 -19.47 9.59
N PRO A 207 20.04 -19.84 10.82
CA PRO A 207 19.90 -18.93 11.96
C PRO A 207 20.80 -17.70 11.78
N TYR A 208 20.20 -16.53 11.78
CA TYR A 208 20.88 -15.23 11.73
C TYR A 208 20.76 -14.52 13.08
N ASP A 209 21.86 -13.98 13.57
CA ASP A 209 21.88 -13.22 14.83
C ASP A 209 21.01 -11.97 14.71
N ILE A 210 20.05 -11.79 15.64
CA ILE A 210 19.06 -10.70 15.59
C ILE A 210 19.71 -9.32 15.74
N GLU A 211 20.73 -9.19 16.60
CA GLU A 211 21.39 -7.88 16.80
C GLU A 211 22.18 -7.47 15.55
N LYS A 212 22.77 -8.44 14.86
CA LYS A 212 23.40 -8.18 13.55
C LYS A 212 22.38 -7.86 12.46
N GLN A 213 21.20 -8.49 12.45
CA GLN A 213 20.12 -8.12 11.53
C GLN A 213 19.66 -6.66 11.80
N LYS A 214 19.49 -6.27 13.05
CA LYS A 214 19.16 -4.88 13.42
C LYS A 214 20.23 -3.91 12.94
N ALA A 215 21.49 -4.21 13.18
CA ALA A 215 22.60 -3.34 12.77
C ALA A 215 22.72 -3.21 11.24
N PHE A 216 22.51 -4.30 10.50
CA PHE A 216 22.52 -4.28 9.04
C PHE A 216 21.33 -3.47 8.49
N SER A 217 20.13 -3.65 9.08
CA SER A 217 18.94 -2.89 8.73
C SER A 217 19.11 -1.39 9.01
N HIS A 218 19.69 -1.04 10.16
CA HIS A 218 19.98 0.35 10.52
C HIS A 218 20.90 0.99 9.48
N ARG A 219 21.94 0.28 9.04
CA ARG A 219 22.87 0.76 8.01
C ARG A 219 22.16 1.06 6.69
N ILE A 220 21.26 0.16 6.21
CA ILE A 220 20.52 0.41 4.98
C ILE A 220 19.61 1.63 5.13
N LEU A 221 18.86 1.73 6.22
CA LEU A 221 17.97 2.87 6.48
C LEU A 221 18.75 4.19 6.56
N GLU A 222 19.94 4.20 7.18
CA GLU A 222 20.82 5.38 7.25
C GLU A 222 21.24 5.82 5.84
N ASP A 223 21.68 4.88 5.00
CA ASP A 223 22.06 5.15 3.62
C ASP A 223 20.87 5.58 2.73
N MET A 224 19.63 5.15 3.04
CA MET A 224 18.39 5.65 2.44
C MET A 224 18.07 7.09 2.85
N GLY A 225 18.71 7.62 3.88
CA GLY A 225 18.43 8.95 4.45
C GLY A 225 17.21 8.95 5.38
N PHE A 226 16.94 7.82 6.04
CA PHE A 226 15.92 7.72 7.08
C PHE A 226 16.29 8.57 8.30
N GLU A 227 15.34 9.35 8.80
CA GLU A 227 15.58 10.33 9.88
C GLU A 227 15.21 9.71 11.24
N PHE A 228 16.17 9.07 11.90
CA PHE A 228 15.97 8.38 13.18
C PHE A 228 15.50 9.31 14.31
N ASP A 229 15.81 10.61 14.23
CA ASP A 229 15.34 11.61 15.22
C ASP A 229 13.83 11.86 15.11
N ARG A 230 13.20 11.46 14.01
CA ARG A 230 11.77 11.58 13.75
C ARG A 230 11.05 10.23 13.70
N SER A 231 11.72 9.16 14.10
CA SER A 231 11.18 7.82 13.95
C SER A 231 11.73 6.85 14.99
N SER A 232 10.99 5.75 15.17
CA SER A 232 11.46 4.59 15.92
C SER A 232 11.08 3.29 15.21
N ILE A 233 11.79 2.20 15.53
CA ILE A 233 11.57 0.87 14.96
C ILE A 233 11.01 -0.04 16.05
N GLY A 234 9.77 -0.50 15.89
CA GLY A 234 9.11 -1.48 16.74
C GLY A 234 9.23 -2.90 16.21
N ILE A 235 8.91 -3.89 17.06
CA ILE A 235 8.88 -5.31 16.68
C ILE A 235 7.46 -5.83 16.85
N VAL A 236 6.89 -6.39 15.76
CA VAL A 236 5.51 -6.89 15.72
C VAL A 236 5.40 -8.15 14.84
N ALA A 237 4.29 -8.87 14.95
CA ALA A 237 4.01 -10.03 14.10
C ALA A 237 3.72 -9.63 12.63
N HIS A 238 3.02 -8.51 12.44
CA HIS A 238 2.64 -7.97 11.13
C HIS A 238 3.18 -6.55 11.00
N PRO A 239 4.32 -6.35 10.30
CA PRO A 239 4.95 -5.05 10.12
C PRO A 239 4.01 -4.00 9.49
N PHE A 240 4.17 -2.75 9.92
CA PHE A 240 3.43 -1.59 9.42
C PHE A 240 4.18 -0.28 9.71
N THR A 241 3.82 0.76 8.99
CA THR A 241 4.23 2.15 9.26
C THR A 241 3.04 2.92 9.83
N ASN A 242 3.25 3.66 10.92
CA ASN A 242 2.22 4.47 11.54
C ASN A 242 2.70 5.91 11.77
N ILE A 243 1.82 6.88 11.46
CA ILE A 243 2.09 8.32 11.52
C ILE A 243 1.44 8.86 12.79
N LEU A 244 2.24 9.09 13.83
CA LEU A 244 1.78 9.62 15.12
C LEU A 244 1.87 11.16 15.17
N GLY A 245 2.53 11.72 14.20
CA GLY A 245 2.73 13.14 14.00
C GLY A 245 3.78 13.38 12.92
N GLY A 246 3.89 14.58 12.41
CA GLY A 246 4.83 14.88 11.35
C GLY A 246 6.31 14.71 11.70
N ASP A 247 6.63 14.67 12.98
CA ASP A 247 7.97 14.42 13.51
C ASP A 247 8.01 13.17 14.42
N ASP A 248 6.99 12.29 14.33
CA ASP A 248 6.97 10.98 15.00
C ASP A 248 6.27 9.96 14.04
N ILE A 249 7.08 9.38 13.15
CA ILE A 249 6.65 8.37 12.18
C ILE A 249 7.33 7.06 12.56
N ARG A 250 6.56 6.05 12.92
CA ARG A 250 7.09 4.79 13.44
C ARG A 250 6.92 3.67 12.45
N ILE A 251 8.00 2.93 12.25
CA ILE A 251 7.98 1.70 11.46
C ILE A 251 8.12 0.48 12.37
N THR A 252 7.63 -0.63 11.91
CA THR A 252 7.75 -1.90 12.64
C THR A 252 8.34 -2.98 11.73
N THR A 253 8.95 -4.00 12.33
CA THR A 253 9.52 -5.13 11.60
C THR A 253 9.45 -6.41 12.41
N ARG A 254 9.85 -7.52 11.81
CA ARG A 254 9.92 -8.84 12.42
C ARG A 254 11.27 -9.48 12.12
N PHE A 255 12.00 -9.93 13.16
CA PHE A 255 13.33 -10.54 13.02
C PHE A 255 13.32 -12.08 13.08
N GLU A 256 12.21 -12.70 13.48
CA GLU A 256 12.11 -14.16 13.63
C GLU A 256 11.59 -14.86 12.35
N ASP A 257 11.72 -14.21 11.18
CA ASP A 257 11.37 -14.86 9.91
C ASP A 257 12.41 -15.92 9.55
N PRO A 258 11.97 -17.11 9.11
CA PRO A 258 12.91 -18.13 8.64
C PRO A 258 13.81 -17.66 7.50
N ASN A 259 13.35 -16.73 6.67
CA ASN A 259 14.12 -16.16 5.57
C ASN A 259 14.66 -14.77 5.96
N VAL A 260 15.96 -14.65 6.13
CA VAL A 260 16.61 -13.38 6.53
C VAL A 260 16.31 -12.22 5.59
N THR A 261 16.11 -12.47 4.30
CA THR A 261 15.84 -11.40 3.34
C THR A 261 14.40 -10.87 3.43
N SER A 262 13.47 -11.68 3.97
CA SER A 262 12.11 -11.19 4.28
C SER A 262 12.15 -10.00 5.23
N GLN A 263 12.97 -10.08 6.29
CA GLN A 263 13.16 -8.98 7.24
C GLN A 263 13.82 -7.76 6.58
N ILE A 264 14.86 -7.98 5.75
CA ILE A 264 15.56 -6.89 5.06
C ILE A 264 14.61 -6.13 4.12
N TYR A 265 13.83 -6.86 3.32
CA TYR A 265 12.88 -6.20 2.40
C TYR A 265 11.72 -5.55 3.13
N THR A 266 11.25 -6.15 4.23
CA THR A 266 10.22 -5.52 5.07
C THR A 266 10.68 -4.19 5.65
N ILE A 267 11.90 -4.12 6.22
CA ILE A 267 12.39 -2.88 6.82
C ILE A 267 12.64 -1.78 5.77
N VAL A 268 13.06 -2.15 4.57
CA VAL A 268 13.21 -1.21 3.45
C VAL A 268 11.84 -0.73 2.95
N HIS A 269 10.86 -1.62 2.88
CA HIS A 269 9.48 -1.30 2.52
C HIS A 269 8.87 -0.29 3.49
N GLU A 270 8.90 -0.60 4.79
CA GLU A 270 8.38 0.31 5.83
C GLU A 270 9.18 1.62 5.90
N GLY A 271 10.51 1.53 5.70
CA GLY A 271 11.37 2.71 5.56
C GLY A 271 10.97 3.60 4.38
N GLY A 272 10.55 3.01 3.26
CA GLY A 272 10.04 3.72 2.09
C GLY A 272 8.76 4.50 2.40
N HIS A 273 7.80 3.88 3.09
CA HIS A 273 6.60 4.55 3.59
C HIS A 273 6.94 5.74 4.51
N ALA A 274 7.84 5.51 5.47
CA ALA A 274 8.20 6.54 6.43
C ALA A 274 8.95 7.72 5.78
N ILE A 275 9.88 7.46 4.87
CA ILE A 275 10.60 8.51 4.13
C ILE A 275 9.64 9.36 3.30
N TYR A 276 8.61 8.76 2.71
CA TYR A 276 7.57 9.50 2.01
C TYR A 276 6.82 10.44 2.96
N GLU A 277 6.35 9.96 4.09
CA GLU A 277 5.64 10.77 5.09
C GLU A 277 6.52 11.86 5.71
N MET A 278 7.79 11.58 5.97
CA MET A 278 8.75 12.59 6.42
C MET A 278 8.90 13.73 5.42
N GLY A 279 8.87 13.41 4.12
CA GLY A 279 8.93 14.37 3.04
C GLY A 279 7.64 15.15 2.84
N ALA A 280 6.48 14.50 3.04
CA ALA A 280 5.16 15.11 2.87
C ALA A 280 4.84 16.14 3.96
N ASN A 281 5.27 15.87 5.19
CA ASN A 281 4.94 16.73 6.32
C ASN A 281 5.89 17.94 6.46
N ASN A 282 5.73 18.92 5.58
CA ASN A 282 6.66 20.07 5.52
C ASN A 282 5.94 21.41 5.25
N GLY A 283 6.65 22.51 5.42
CA GLY A 283 6.22 23.86 5.03
C GLY A 283 4.85 24.27 5.60
N SER A 284 4.02 24.84 4.72
CA SER A 284 2.68 25.34 5.05
C SER A 284 1.64 24.25 5.32
N ILE A 285 1.87 23.05 4.78
CA ILE A 285 0.96 21.91 4.91
C ILE A 285 1.26 21.05 6.15
N LYS A 286 2.35 21.31 6.86
CA LYS A 286 2.73 20.59 8.09
C LYS A 286 1.59 20.60 9.11
N GLY A 287 1.23 19.42 9.62
CA GLY A 287 0.18 19.24 10.62
C GLY A 287 -1.24 19.47 10.10
N THR A 288 -1.44 19.33 8.80
CA THR A 288 -2.75 19.35 8.11
C THR A 288 -3.00 18.04 7.39
N SER A 289 -4.23 17.80 6.94
CA SER A 289 -4.57 16.65 6.11
C SER A 289 -3.81 16.61 4.77
N LEU A 290 -3.26 17.73 4.32
CA LEU A 290 -2.42 17.79 3.12
C LEU A 290 -0.97 17.38 3.39
N GLY A 291 -0.49 17.48 4.65
CA GLY A 291 0.88 17.15 5.04
C GLY A 291 1.12 15.66 5.28
N GLN A 292 0.46 14.80 4.56
CA GLN A 292 0.58 13.35 4.60
C GLN A 292 0.54 12.78 3.18
N GLY A 293 0.78 11.47 3.01
CA GLY A 293 0.73 10.80 1.73
C GLY A 293 -0.61 10.97 1.01
N GLU A 294 -0.59 11.11 -0.31
CA GLU A 294 -1.75 11.47 -1.13
C GLU A 294 -2.79 10.36 -1.19
N SER A 295 -2.37 9.14 -1.51
CA SER A 295 -3.25 7.98 -1.67
C SER A 295 -2.56 6.70 -1.25
N ASN A 296 -3.34 5.65 -0.98
CA ASN A 296 -2.80 4.33 -0.68
C ASN A 296 -1.93 3.82 -1.84
N THR A 297 -2.33 4.05 -3.08
CA THR A 297 -1.58 3.64 -4.27
C THR A 297 -0.24 4.35 -4.38
N PHE A 298 -0.19 5.68 -4.22
CA PHE A 298 1.09 6.38 -4.30
C PHE A 298 1.98 6.02 -3.12
N HIS A 299 1.41 5.85 -1.94
CA HIS A 299 2.11 5.44 -0.73
C HIS A 299 2.77 4.06 -0.90
N GLU A 300 2.00 3.07 -1.37
CA GLU A 300 2.51 1.74 -1.69
C GLU A 300 3.52 1.76 -2.85
N SER A 301 3.36 2.67 -3.81
CA SER A 301 4.34 2.79 -4.89
C SER A 301 5.71 3.20 -4.39
N GLN A 302 5.80 4.00 -3.31
CA GLN A 302 7.06 4.43 -2.73
C GLN A 302 7.73 3.31 -1.92
N SER A 303 6.98 2.58 -1.09
CA SER A 303 7.50 1.41 -0.39
C SER A 303 8.02 0.35 -1.35
N ARG A 304 7.25 0.05 -2.42
CA ARG A 304 7.64 -0.89 -3.47
C ARG A 304 8.79 -0.38 -4.34
N LEU A 305 8.93 0.93 -4.56
CA LEU A 305 10.10 1.48 -5.23
C LEU A 305 11.38 1.13 -4.45
N TRP A 306 11.38 1.40 -3.15
CA TRP A 306 12.51 1.10 -2.29
C TRP A 306 12.76 -0.41 -2.15
N GLU A 307 11.73 -1.21 -1.99
CA GLU A 307 11.84 -2.67 -1.87
C GLU A 307 12.32 -3.31 -3.18
N ASN A 308 11.59 -3.08 -4.30
CA ASN A 308 11.75 -3.85 -5.53
C ASN A 308 12.80 -3.27 -6.48
N LEU A 309 12.76 -1.93 -6.72
CA LEU A 309 13.63 -1.31 -7.70
C LEU A 309 15.01 -0.96 -7.10
N VAL A 310 15.04 -0.62 -5.81
CA VAL A 310 16.30 -0.36 -5.09
C VAL A 310 16.83 -1.64 -4.47
N ALA A 311 16.21 -2.16 -3.40
CA ALA A 311 16.81 -3.22 -2.58
C ALA A 311 16.85 -4.60 -3.24
N ARG A 312 15.96 -4.92 -4.20
CA ARG A 312 16.04 -6.16 -4.98
C ARG A 312 16.88 -6.01 -6.26
N SER A 313 17.51 -4.84 -6.50
CA SER A 313 18.37 -4.63 -7.65
C SER A 313 19.71 -5.37 -7.51
N PRO A 314 20.23 -5.99 -8.59
CA PRO A 314 21.59 -6.51 -8.60
C PRO A 314 22.65 -5.46 -8.24
N LEU A 315 22.48 -4.21 -8.67
CA LEU A 315 23.43 -3.12 -8.43
C LEU A 315 23.47 -2.69 -6.96
N PHE A 316 22.34 -2.72 -6.27
CA PHE A 316 22.29 -2.54 -4.81
C PHE A 316 23.11 -3.60 -4.11
N TRP A 317 22.97 -4.88 -4.49
CA TRP A 317 23.70 -5.98 -3.86
C TRP A 317 25.17 -6.06 -4.29
N GLU A 318 25.59 -5.46 -5.41
CA GLU A 318 27.01 -5.27 -5.69
C GLU A 318 27.70 -4.49 -4.55
N HIS A 319 27.00 -3.52 -3.97
CA HIS A 319 27.46 -2.72 -2.83
C HIS A 319 27.25 -3.44 -1.47
N TYR A 320 26.04 -3.93 -1.22
CA TYR A 320 25.66 -4.41 0.11
C TYR A 320 26.03 -5.89 0.36
N PHE A 321 26.25 -6.70 -0.66
CA PHE A 321 26.58 -8.12 -0.45
C PHE A 321 27.91 -8.34 0.28
N PRO A 322 29.02 -7.64 -0.02
CA PRO A 322 30.22 -7.72 0.80
C PRO A 322 29.98 -7.34 2.26
N ILE A 323 29.21 -6.26 2.50
CA ILE A 323 28.84 -5.83 3.84
C ILE A 323 28.00 -6.90 4.56
N PHE A 324 27.02 -7.48 3.87
CA PHE A 324 26.21 -8.58 4.39
C PHE A 324 27.06 -9.81 4.76
N CYS A 325 28.06 -10.14 3.94
CA CYS A 325 29.01 -11.21 4.24
C CYS A 325 29.85 -10.91 5.48
N ASP A 326 30.25 -9.67 5.70
CA ASP A 326 30.99 -9.26 6.89
C ASP A 326 30.13 -9.38 8.17
N PHE A 327 28.84 -9.07 8.09
CA PHE A 327 27.91 -9.27 9.19
C PHE A 327 27.64 -10.76 9.47
N PHE A 328 27.56 -11.59 8.41
CA PHE A 328 27.12 -12.99 8.49
C PHE A 328 28.09 -13.97 7.79
N PRO A 329 29.35 -14.00 8.21
CA PRO A 329 30.39 -14.76 7.48
C PRO A 329 30.15 -16.26 7.44
N GLU A 330 29.54 -16.83 8.48
CA GLU A 330 29.31 -18.29 8.54
C GLU A 330 28.15 -18.69 7.61
N GLN A 331 27.08 -17.87 7.56
CA GLN A 331 25.86 -18.14 6.75
C GLN A 331 26.14 -17.92 5.26
N THR A 332 27.00 -16.97 4.92
CA THR A 332 27.33 -16.60 3.53
C THR A 332 28.56 -17.31 2.98
N LYS A 333 29.17 -18.20 3.75
CA LYS A 333 30.41 -18.93 3.35
C LYS A 333 30.21 -19.68 2.03
N GLY A 334 30.95 -19.28 1.01
CA GLY A 334 30.89 -19.88 -0.32
C GLY A 334 29.69 -19.45 -1.19
N VAL A 335 28.81 -18.60 -0.69
CA VAL A 335 27.71 -18.04 -1.47
C VAL A 335 28.26 -16.98 -2.43
N LYS A 336 27.94 -17.12 -3.72
CA LYS A 336 28.29 -16.12 -4.73
C LYS A 336 27.19 -15.11 -4.88
N LEU A 337 27.50 -13.85 -5.20
CA LEU A 337 26.55 -12.80 -5.43
C LEU A 337 25.48 -13.22 -6.48
N GLU A 338 25.90 -13.90 -7.55
CA GLU A 338 24.97 -14.36 -8.59
C GLU A 338 23.92 -15.35 -8.05
N THR A 339 24.33 -16.31 -7.22
CA THR A 339 23.42 -17.26 -6.56
C THR A 339 22.50 -16.54 -5.57
N PHE A 340 23.07 -15.63 -4.77
CA PHE A 340 22.30 -14.78 -3.86
C PHE A 340 21.22 -14.01 -4.62
N MET A 341 21.59 -13.34 -5.73
CA MET A 341 20.64 -12.55 -6.52
C MET A 341 19.52 -13.38 -7.13
N ARG A 342 19.81 -14.59 -7.62
CA ARG A 342 18.76 -15.48 -8.10
C ARG A 342 17.87 -16.01 -6.97
N ALA A 343 18.42 -16.26 -5.79
CA ALA A 343 17.66 -16.72 -4.63
C ALA A 343 16.68 -15.66 -4.13
N VAL A 344 17.10 -14.40 -4.02
CA VAL A 344 16.25 -13.30 -3.52
C VAL A 344 15.26 -12.76 -4.56
N ASN A 345 15.44 -13.08 -5.84
CA ASN A 345 14.53 -12.76 -6.94
C ASN A 345 13.91 -14.03 -7.56
N ARG A 346 13.77 -15.08 -6.76
CA ARG A 346 13.14 -16.34 -7.18
C ARG A 346 11.71 -16.07 -7.64
N VAL A 347 11.27 -16.76 -8.70
CA VAL A 347 9.93 -16.67 -9.25
C VAL A 347 9.16 -17.96 -8.97
N LEU A 348 8.08 -17.87 -8.22
CA LEU A 348 7.23 -19.00 -7.84
C LEU A 348 5.75 -18.66 -7.98
N ARG A 349 4.98 -19.60 -8.51
CA ARG A 349 3.52 -19.52 -8.53
C ARG A 349 2.96 -20.01 -7.18
N ASP A 350 3.01 -19.14 -6.16
CA ASP A 350 2.44 -19.44 -4.84
C ASP A 350 0.90 -19.28 -4.87
N ASP A 351 0.18 -19.96 -3.97
CA ASP A 351 -1.26 -19.79 -3.80
C ASP A 351 -1.57 -18.56 -2.95
N ILE A 352 -0.66 -18.18 -2.06
CA ILE A 352 -0.85 -17.16 -1.04
C ILE A 352 -0.24 -15.83 -1.49
N ARG A 353 -1.08 -14.82 -1.64
CA ARG A 353 -0.67 -13.47 -2.10
C ARG A 353 0.48 -12.88 -1.30
N VAL A 354 0.44 -12.97 0.02
CA VAL A 354 1.47 -12.37 0.89
C VAL A 354 2.84 -13.06 0.79
N ASN A 355 2.89 -14.28 0.23
CA ASN A 355 4.13 -15.00 -0.04
C ASN A 355 4.63 -14.80 -1.48
N ALA A 356 3.81 -14.17 -2.34
CA ALA A 356 4.14 -14.01 -3.75
C ALA A 356 5.40 -13.16 -3.94
N ASP A 357 6.21 -13.56 -4.93
CA ASP A 357 7.39 -12.81 -5.34
C ASP A 357 7.04 -11.53 -6.14
N GLU A 358 8.04 -10.72 -6.43
CA GLU A 358 7.87 -9.47 -7.16
C GLU A 358 7.15 -9.64 -8.51
N VAL A 359 7.41 -10.75 -9.23
CA VAL A 359 6.82 -11.01 -10.56
C VAL A 359 5.38 -11.43 -10.42
N THR A 360 5.11 -12.47 -9.63
CA THR A 360 3.78 -13.12 -9.57
C THR A 360 2.77 -12.35 -8.72
N TYR A 361 3.21 -11.43 -7.86
CA TYR A 361 2.33 -10.64 -6.99
C TYR A 361 1.21 -9.91 -7.77
N GLY A 362 1.54 -9.34 -8.93
CA GLY A 362 0.56 -8.66 -9.78
C GLY A 362 -0.60 -9.56 -10.23
N LEU A 363 -0.36 -10.85 -10.48
CA LEU A 363 -1.41 -11.80 -10.86
C LEU A 363 -2.43 -12.02 -9.75
N HIS A 364 -1.98 -12.04 -8.49
CA HIS A 364 -2.87 -12.12 -7.33
C HIS A 364 -3.78 -10.91 -7.21
N ILE A 365 -3.29 -9.73 -7.54
CA ILE A 365 -4.09 -8.50 -7.50
C ILE A 365 -5.08 -8.47 -8.67
N ILE A 366 -4.65 -8.84 -9.88
CA ILE A 366 -5.52 -8.94 -11.06
C ILE A 366 -6.68 -9.90 -10.81
N LEU A 367 -6.41 -11.07 -10.18
CA LEU A 367 -7.44 -12.03 -9.78
C LEU A 367 -8.51 -11.36 -8.91
N ARG A 368 -8.08 -10.67 -7.85
CA ARG A 368 -8.98 -10.01 -6.91
C ARG A 368 -9.76 -8.86 -7.54
N PHE A 369 -9.10 -8.05 -8.34
CA PHE A 369 -9.72 -6.96 -9.08
C PHE A 369 -10.85 -7.46 -9.99
N ARG A 370 -10.61 -8.49 -10.79
CA ARG A 370 -11.61 -9.04 -11.70
C ARG A 370 -12.80 -9.63 -10.93
N LEU A 371 -12.55 -10.45 -9.91
CA LEU A 371 -13.62 -11.07 -9.11
C LEU A 371 -14.41 -10.03 -8.32
N GLU A 372 -13.75 -9.05 -7.74
CA GLU A 372 -14.39 -7.96 -6.99
C GLU A 372 -15.31 -7.15 -7.91
N ARG A 373 -14.85 -6.80 -9.11
CA ARG A 373 -15.63 -6.08 -10.09
C ARG A 373 -16.90 -6.87 -10.46
N GLU A 374 -16.76 -8.17 -10.78
CA GLU A 374 -17.89 -9.05 -11.10
C GLU A 374 -18.90 -9.15 -9.93
N LEU A 375 -18.42 -9.19 -8.68
CA LEU A 375 -19.29 -9.18 -7.49
C LEU A 375 -20.07 -7.87 -7.37
N VAL A 376 -19.39 -6.74 -7.52
CA VAL A 376 -20.00 -5.41 -7.38
C VAL A 376 -20.97 -5.14 -8.53
N ASP A 377 -20.63 -5.50 -9.76
CA ASP A 377 -21.49 -5.34 -10.93
C ASP A 377 -22.67 -6.32 -10.93
N GLY A 378 -22.61 -7.38 -10.08
CA GLY A 378 -23.69 -8.35 -9.88
C GLY A 378 -23.70 -9.50 -10.88
N ASN A 379 -22.63 -9.65 -11.67
CA ASN A 379 -22.44 -10.75 -12.62
C ASN A 379 -22.00 -12.05 -11.92
N LEU A 380 -21.31 -11.94 -10.77
CA LEU A 380 -20.90 -13.05 -9.91
C LEU A 380 -21.70 -13.03 -8.60
N LYS A 381 -22.26 -14.17 -8.21
CA LYS A 381 -22.90 -14.32 -6.89
C LYS A 381 -21.88 -14.73 -5.85
N VAL A 382 -22.00 -14.20 -4.64
CA VAL A 382 -21.06 -14.50 -3.54
C VAL A 382 -20.96 -16.00 -3.25
N LYS A 383 -22.06 -16.77 -3.39
CA LYS A 383 -22.04 -18.22 -3.18
C LYS A 383 -21.17 -18.97 -4.18
N ASP A 384 -20.99 -18.44 -5.40
CA ASP A 384 -20.24 -19.05 -6.52
C ASP A 384 -18.78 -18.54 -6.58
N LEU A 385 -18.39 -17.68 -5.62
CA LEU A 385 -17.06 -17.07 -5.58
C LEU A 385 -15.91 -18.09 -5.44
N PRO A 386 -16.01 -19.21 -4.69
CA PRO A 386 -14.93 -20.20 -4.63
C PRO A 386 -14.62 -20.83 -5.98
N GLU A 387 -15.64 -21.21 -6.75
CA GLU A 387 -15.46 -21.79 -8.08
C GLU A 387 -14.87 -20.78 -9.06
N ALA A 388 -15.32 -19.52 -9.00
CA ALA A 388 -14.78 -18.44 -9.81
C ALA A 388 -13.31 -18.15 -9.44
N TRP A 389 -12.97 -18.20 -8.15
CA TRP A 389 -11.60 -18.06 -7.67
C TRP A 389 -10.69 -19.18 -8.21
N ASP A 390 -11.13 -20.43 -8.12
CA ASP A 390 -10.38 -21.58 -8.62
C ASP A 390 -10.12 -21.48 -10.13
N ALA A 391 -11.14 -21.08 -10.90
CA ALA A 391 -11.03 -20.91 -12.35
C ALA A 391 -10.03 -19.79 -12.70
N MET A 392 -10.13 -18.65 -12.02
CA MET A 392 -9.23 -17.50 -12.23
C MET A 392 -7.79 -17.81 -11.77
N SER A 393 -7.63 -18.56 -10.68
CA SER A 393 -6.31 -19.02 -10.21
C SER A 393 -5.67 -19.97 -11.24
N MET A 394 -6.44 -20.88 -11.83
CA MET A 394 -5.94 -21.75 -12.89
C MET A 394 -5.52 -20.95 -14.13
N GLU A 395 -6.28 -19.92 -14.50
CA GLU A 395 -5.94 -19.04 -15.63
C GLU A 395 -4.65 -18.25 -15.39
N LEU A 396 -4.53 -17.59 -14.22
CA LEU A 396 -3.45 -16.63 -13.95
C LEU A 396 -2.20 -17.30 -13.34
N LEU A 397 -2.39 -18.21 -12.39
CA LEU A 397 -1.31 -18.84 -11.64
C LEU A 397 -0.97 -20.26 -12.16
N GLY A 398 -1.78 -20.81 -13.10
CA GLY A 398 -1.57 -22.14 -13.66
C GLY A 398 -1.92 -23.30 -12.72
N LYS A 399 -2.51 -23.01 -11.57
CA LYS A 399 -2.93 -24.00 -10.57
C LYS A 399 -4.13 -23.50 -9.77
N LYS A 400 -4.89 -24.44 -9.22
CA LYS A 400 -5.91 -24.14 -8.21
C LYS A 400 -5.29 -24.06 -6.83
N PRO A 401 -5.85 -23.28 -5.91
CA PRO A 401 -5.43 -23.30 -4.51
C PRO A 401 -5.62 -24.70 -3.89
N ASP A 402 -4.71 -25.10 -3.02
CA ASP A 402 -4.74 -26.39 -2.34
C ASP A 402 -5.98 -26.54 -1.41
N SER A 403 -6.54 -25.44 -0.98
CA SER A 403 -7.72 -25.41 -0.12
C SER A 403 -8.46 -24.07 -0.24
N ILE A 404 -9.70 -24.04 0.24
CA ILE A 404 -10.47 -22.78 0.33
C ILE A 404 -9.78 -21.73 1.24
N LYS A 405 -8.93 -22.19 2.17
CA LYS A 405 -8.17 -21.33 3.10
C LYS A 405 -7.02 -20.61 2.39
N SER A 406 -6.38 -21.28 1.45
CA SER A 406 -5.36 -20.71 0.55
C SER A 406 -5.97 -20.06 -0.70
N GLY A 407 -7.27 -20.27 -0.93
CA GLY A 407 -8.06 -19.63 -1.98
C GLY A 407 -8.80 -18.39 -1.46
N VAL A 408 -10.11 -18.38 -1.65
CA VAL A 408 -11.00 -17.22 -1.39
C VAL A 408 -11.01 -16.70 0.06
N LEU A 409 -10.61 -17.52 1.03
CA LEU A 409 -10.57 -17.12 2.45
C LEU A 409 -9.19 -16.61 2.91
N GLN A 410 -8.22 -16.43 2.02
CA GLN A 410 -6.87 -16.03 2.44
C GLN A 410 -6.74 -14.57 2.90
N ASP A 411 -7.56 -13.67 2.37
CA ASP A 411 -7.53 -12.22 2.66
C ASP A 411 -8.75 -11.77 3.46
N VAL A 412 -8.56 -10.78 4.32
CA VAL A 412 -9.62 -10.19 5.16
C VAL A 412 -10.30 -8.97 4.54
N HIS A 413 -9.75 -8.40 3.47
CA HIS A 413 -10.13 -7.09 2.91
C HIS A 413 -11.65 -6.97 2.64
N TRP A 414 -12.22 -7.88 1.87
CA TRP A 414 -13.66 -7.85 1.57
C TRP A 414 -14.53 -7.98 2.82
N MET A 415 -14.05 -8.74 3.80
CA MET A 415 -14.75 -8.98 5.08
C MET A 415 -14.75 -7.75 5.98
N CYS A 416 -13.74 -6.89 5.84
CA CYS A 416 -13.71 -5.55 6.45
C CYS A 416 -14.44 -4.49 5.61
N GLY A 417 -15.03 -4.86 4.48
CA GLY A 417 -15.70 -3.95 3.57
C GLY A 417 -14.77 -3.08 2.73
N LEU A 418 -13.51 -3.49 2.53
CA LEU A 418 -12.54 -2.81 1.68
C LEU A 418 -12.71 -3.28 0.23
N TYR A 419 -13.58 -2.58 -0.52
CA TYR A 419 -13.82 -2.77 -1.95
C TYR A 419 -13.19 -1.61 -2.73
N GLY A 420 -12.69 -1.89 -3.94
CA GLY A 420 -11.91 -0.94 -4.74
C GLY A 420 -10.51 -0.68 -4.18
N TYR A 421 -10.04 -1.50 -3.23
CA TYR A 421 -8.76 -1.32 -2.55
C TYR A 421 -7.62 -2.13 -3.19
N PHE A 422 -7.88 -3.38 -3.60
CA PHE A 422 -6.85 -4.27 -4.17
C PHE A 422 -6.09 -3.68 -5.36
N PRO A 423 -6.71 -2.94 -6.28
CA PRO A 423 -5.98 -2.34 -7.40
C PRO A 423 -4.79 -1.49 -6.98
N SER A 424 -4.86 -0.78 -5.85
CA SER A 424 -3.80 0.10 -5.33
C SER A 424 -2.45 -0.60 -5.26
N TYR A 425 -2.43 -1.87 -4.86
CA TYR A 425 -1.20 -2.65 -4.75
C TYR A 425 -0.46 -2.88 -6.08
N ALA A 426 -1.19 -3.17 -7.17
CA ALA A 426 -0.58 -3.40 -8.47
C ALA A 426 -0.36 -2.10 -9.25
N LEU A 427 -1.27 -1.12 -9.11
CA LEU A 427 -1.06 0.23 -9.62
C LEU A 427 0.22 0.84 -9.04
N GLY A 428 0.51 0.60 -7.76
CA GLY A 428 1.74 1.02 -7.11
C GLY A 428 2.99 0.54 -7.86
N ASN A 429 2.99 -0.70 -8.39
CA ASN A 429 4.10 -1.23 -9.18
C ASN A 429 4.22 -0.57 -10.57
N LEU A 430 3.13 -0.15 -11.18
CA LEU A 430 3.17 0.60 -12.45
C LEU A 430 3.71 2.01 -12.22
N ILE A 431 3.26 2.67 -11.14
CA ILE A 431 3.70 4.01 -10.76
C ILE A 431 5.19 4.04 -10.44
N ASN A 432 5.66 3.12 -9.58
CA ASN A 432 7.07 3.11 -9.20
C ASN A 432 8.01 2.88 -10.39
N ALA A 433 7.63 2.03 -11.34
CA ALA A 433 8.41 1.80 -12.54
C ALA A 433 8.48 3.05 -13.45
N GLN A 434 7.37 3.78 -13.59
CA GLN A 434 7.35 5.02 -14.35
C GLN A 434 8.12 6.15 -13.65
N VAL A 435 8.01 6.27 -12.33
CA VAL A 435 8.80 7.21 -11.52
C VAL A 435 10.29 6.90 -11.64
N TRP A 436 10.65 5.61 -11.56
CA TRP A 436 12.02 5.14 -11.72
C TRP A 436 12.61 5.47 -13.09
N ASP A 437 11.88 5.18 -14.17
CA ASP A 437 12.33 5.51 -15.52
C ASP A 437 12.51 7.03 -15.72
N SER A 438 11.66 7.84 -15.10
CA SER A 438 11.82 9.29 -15.10
C SER A 438 13.05 9.73 -14.30
N MET A 439 13.27 9.16 -13.11
CA MET A 439 14.43 9.45 -12.28
C MET A 439 15.76 9.05 -12.96
N ALA A 440 15.79 7.91 -13.65
CA ALA A 440 16.96 7.42 -14.35
C ALA A 440 17.40 8.31 -15.54
N LYS A 441 16.52 9.21 -16.02
CA LYS A 441 16.89 10.24 -17.02
C LYS A 441 17.59 11.44 -16.41
N ASP A 442 17.28 11.73 -15.15
CA ASP A 442 17.81 12.89 -14.43
C ASP A 442 19.05 12.54 -13.58
N LEU A 443 19.16 11.28 -13.14
CA LEU A 443 20.21 10.78 -12.23
C LEU A 443 20.91 9.54 -12.79
N ASP A 444 22.20 9.40 -12.49
CA ASP A 444 22.94 8.14 -12.68
C ASP A 444 22.56 7.15 -11.55
N VAL A 445 21.35 6.54 -11.67
CA VAL A 445 20.82 5.61 -10.66
C VAL A 445 21.70 4.37 -10.51
N ASP A 446 22.35 3.92 -11.57
CA ASP A 446 23.26 2.78 -11.55
C ASP A 446 24.44 3.05 -10.61
N ASN A 447 25.07 4.21 -10.74
CA ASN A 447 26.18 4.59 -9.86
C ASN A 447 25.72 4.84 -8.42
N ILE A 448 24.53 5.41 -8.23
CA ILE A 448 23.94 5.60 -6.89
C ILE A 448 23.80 4.26 -6.18
N LEU A 449 23.25 3.24 -6.84
CA LEU A 449 23.08 1.90 -6.27
C LEU A 449 24.43 1.23 -5.97
N ARG A 450 25.38 1.27 -6.91
CA ARG A 450 26.73 0.67 -6.73
C ARG A 450 27.55 1.32 -5.63
N THR A 451 27.28 2.56 -5.29
CA THR A 451 28.04 3.29 -4.25
C THR A 451 27.30 3.39 -2.92
N GLY A 452 26.05 2.90 -2.84
CA GLY A 452 25.23 3.00 -1.64
C GLY A 452 24.79 4.43 -1.29
N ASN A 453 24.90 5.40 -2.22
CA ASN A 453 24.54 6.81 -1.98
C ASN A 453 23.03 7.02 -2.17
N LEU A 454 22.23 6.22 -1.44
CA LEU A 454 20.78 6.12 -1.63
C LEU A 454 20.02 7.42 -1.26
N VAL A 455 20.62 8.27 -0.42
CA VAL A 455 20.04 9.56 -0.05
C VAL A 455 19.70 10.42 -1.28
N LYS A 456 20.43 10.28 -2.39
CA LYS A 456 20.13 11.00 -3.64
C LYS A 456 18.79 10.59 -4.26
N ILE A 457 18.38 9.34 -4.09
CA ILE A 457 17.05 8.86 -4.50
C ILE A 457 15.98 9.55 -3.64
N LYS A 458 16.16 9.54 -2.30
CA LYS A 458 15.28 10.26 -1.36
C LYS A 458 15.14 11.72 -1.75
N ASP A 459 16.26 12.41 -1.99
CA ASP A 459 16.26 13.84 -2.29
C ASP A 459 15.50 14.14 -3.58
N TYR A 460 15.71 13.35 -4.63
CA TYR A 460 14.96 13.46 -5.89
C TYR A 460 13.47 13.24 -5.68
N LEU A 461 13.09 12.16 -4.98
CA LEU A 461 11.70 11.84 -4.72
C LEU A 461 11.03 12.91 -3.84
N THR A 462 11.77 13.48 -2.88
CA THR A 462 11.27 14.57 -2.05
C THR A 462 11.02 15.82 -2.88
N ASP A 463 11.95 16.21 -3.74
CA ASP A 463 11.80 17.40 -4.59
C ASP A 463 10.67 17.26 -5.62
N LYS A 464 10.55 16.11 -6.25
CA LYS A 464 9.59 15.90 -7.35
C LYS A 464 8.17 15.52 -6.86
N TYR A 465 8.05 14.84 -5.70
CA TYR A 465 6.80 14.24 -5.25
C TYR A 465 6.49 14.53 -3.78
N TYR A 466 7.35 14.10 -2.83
CA TYR A 466 6.98 14.00 -1.43
C TYR A 466 6.57 15.33 -0.81
N ARG A 467 7.33 16.39 -1.09
CA ARG A 467 7.07 17.72 -0.53
C ARG A 467 5.70 18.32 -0.84
N PHE A 468 4.98 17.72 -1.76
CA PHE A 468 3.64 18.19 -2.12
C PHE A 468 2.54 17.50 -1.30
N GLY A 469 2.84 16.43 -0.55
CA GLY A 469 1.85 15.69 0.23
C GLY A 469 0.60 15.39 -0.62
N ALA A 470 -0.58 15.72 -0.11
CA ALA A 470 -1.87 15.54 -0.78
C ALA A 470 -2.36 16.81 -1.54
N ILE A 471 -1.48 17.75 -1.89
CA ILE A 471 -1.85 18.95 -2.68
C ILE A 471 -2.36 18.56 -4.06
N TYR A 472 -1.73 17.59 -4.72
CA TYR A 472 -2.08 17.11 -6.05
C TYR A 472 -2.67 15.72 -5.97
N SER A 473 -3.68 15.41 -6.81
CA SER A 473 -4.16 14.04 -6.95
C SER A 473 -3.10 13.15 -7.58
N LEU A 474 -3.25 11.82 -7.45
CA LEU A 474 -2.35 10.83 -8.04
C LEU A 474 -2.09 11.10 -9.53
N ALA A 475 -3.12 11.34 -10.32
CA ALA A 475 -2.98 11.63 -11.76
C ALA A 475 -2.17 12.91 -12.01
N GLN A 476 -2.44 13.98 -11.25
CA GLN A 476 -1.69 15.23 -11.33
C GLN A 476 -0.23 15.05 -10.88
N MET A 477 0.00 14.24 -9.84
CA MET A 477 1.34 13.93 -9.34
C MET A 477 2.18 13.21 -10.41
N MET A 478 1.57 12.22 -11.10
CA MET A 478 2.22 11.50 -12.19
C MET A 478 2.55 12.41 -13.36
N GLU A 479 1.59 13.23 -13.81
CA GLU A 479 1.80 14.16 -14.92
C GLU A 479 2.89 15.20 -14.61
N ARG A 480 2.91 15.76 -13.39
CA ARG A 480 3.93 16.73 -12.94
C ARG A 480 5.32 16.10 -12.84
N GLY A 481 5.43 14.90 -12.28
CA GLY A 481 6.70 14.25 -12.00
C GLY A 481 7.30 13.54 -13.19
N THR A 482 6.47 12.97 -14.08
CA THR A 482 6.95 12.17 -15.23
C THR A 482 6.63 12.80 -16.59
N GLY A 483 5.79 13.84 -16.63
CA GLY A 483 5.33 14.49 -17.86
C GLY A 483 4.27 13.68 -18.63
N LYS A 484 3.74 12.59 -18.06
CA LYS A 484 2.80 11.66 -18.70
C LYS A 484 1.78 11.11 -17.71
N THR A 485 0.64 10.67 -18.24
CA THR A 485 -0.28 9.78 -17.54
C THR A 485 0.35 8.41 -17.29
N LEU A 486 -0.26 7.60 -16.45
CA LEU A 486 0.24 6.26 -16.12
C LEU A 486 0.26 5.36 -17.38
N ASP A 487 1.40 4.68 -17.59
CA ASP A 487 1.68 3.82 -18.73
C ASP A 487 2.39 2.54 -18.25
N SER A 488 1.81 1.38 -18.53
CA SER A 488 2.33 0.07 -18.13
C SER A 488 3.66 -0.30 -18.80
N SER A 489 4.02 0.34 -19.92
CA SER A 489 5.23 0.02 -20.67
C SER A 489 6.52 0.20 -19.84
N HIS A 490 6.52 1.11 -18.86
CA HIS A 490 7.66 1.31 -17.97
C HIS A 490 7.87 0.09 -17.07
N PHE A 491 6.80 -0.49 -16.53
CA PHE A 491 6.85 -1.73 -15.75
C PHE A 491 7.27 -2.90 -16.62
N ASP A 492 6.75 -3.00 -17.85
CA ASP A 492 7.10 -4.04 -18.81
C ASP A 492 8.62 -4.05 -19.08
N ASN A 493 9.19 -2.89 -19.39
CA ASN A 493 10.62 -2.75 -19.66
C ASN A 493 11.46 -3.10 -18.43
N TYR A 494 11.09 -2.58 -17.26
CA TYR A 494 11.78 -2.85 -16.00
C TYR A 494 11.82 -4.35 -15.69
N LEU A 495 10.67 -5.01 -15.70
CA LEU A 495 10.54 -6.40 -15.28
C LEU A 495 11.29 -7.33 -16.27
N ARG A 496 11.10 -7.14 -17.59
CA ARG A 496 11.78 -7.92 -18.61
C ARG A 496 13.30 -7.75 -18.56
N ASP A 497 13.80 -6.54 -18.38
CA ASP A 497 15.23 -6.27 -18.31
C ASP A 497 15.87 -6.88 -17.07
N LYS A 498 15.27 -6.71 -15.90
CA LYS A 498 15.75 -7.28 -14.63
C LYS A 498 15.86 -8.81 -14.71
N TYR A 499 14.76 -9.47 -15.10
CA TYR A 499 14.70 -10.93 -15.12
C TYR A 499 15.49 -11.56 -16.27
N ARG A 500 15.66 -10.87 -17.39
CA ARG A 500 16.60 -11.29 -18.44
C ARG A 500 18.05 -11.24 -17.95
N ARG A 501 18.46 -10.23 -17.17
CA ARG A 501 19.81 -10.16 -16.59
C ARG A 501 20.09 -11.26 -15.56
N LEU A 502 19.05 -11.62 -14.77
CA LEU A 502 19.19 -12.61 -13.69
C LEU A 502 19.11 -14.06 -14.21
N PHE A 503 18.27 -14.33 -15.18
CA PHE A 503 17.92 -15.68 -15.61
C PHE A 503 18.10 -15.93 -17.12
N GLY A 504 18.47 -14.91 -17.91
CA GLY A 504 18.71 -15.02 -19.35
C GLY A 504 20.08 -15.56 -19.77
#